data_f861453d06e7c233e8c3f24bf8d5e44c
#
_entry.id   f861453d06e7c233e8c3f24bf8d5e44c
#
_cell.length_a   1.000
_cell.length_b   1.000
_cell.length_c   1.000
_cell.angle_alpha   90.00
_cell.angle_beta   90.00
_cell.angle_gamma   90.00
#
_symmetry.space_group_name_H-M   'P 1'
#
loop_
_entity.id
_entity.type
_entity.pdbx_description
1 polymer ?
#
loop_
_entity_poly.entity_id
_entity_poly.type
_entity_poly.pdbx_seq_one_letter_code
_entity_poly.pdbx_strand_id
1 'polypeptide(L)'
;MGNKQHLLSLPMAAVSNANFACGWYNNLKAFSEMNFRTSTGGRRPRKRYTSGPLMSSLLLLPEIATLNKMDLLPQVESESPFNNIIRPILNDAEWTDEISCLHNWHVINSLLKEMESQGSYANRLDYITNRIVRASETYRIINERGFQLDAKSGGSHLNAWLAAISDFRTQAGI
;
A
#
# COMPACT_ATOMS: atom_id res chain seq x y z
N MET A 1 -3.37 -2.02 15.32
CA MET A 1 -2.82 -2.58 14.05
C MET A 1 -3.58 -2.00 12.88
N GLY A 2 -2.93 -1.18 12.06
CA GLY A 2 -3.61 -0.44 10.99
C GLY A 2 -3.59 -1.21 9.68
N ASN A 3 -4.66 -1.19 9.09
CA ASN A 3 -5.22 -1.34 7.74
C ASN A 3 -4.27 -1.60 6.53
N LYS A 4 -3.40 -2.62 6.61
CA LYS A 4 -2.52 -3.02 5.50
C LYS A 4 -2.91 -4.36 4.86
N GLN A 5 -4.11 -4.85 5.15
CA GLN A 5 -4.54 -6.20 4.80
C GLN A 5 -4.63 -6.46 3.29
N HIS A 6 -4.86 -5.42 2.46
CA HIS A 6 -4.89 -5.65 1.00
C HIS A 6 -3.51 -5.89 0.42
N LEU A 7 -2.52 -5.11 0.84
CA LEU A 7 -1.16 -5.29 0.38
C LEU A 7 -0.53 -6.54 1.00
N LEU A 8 -1.02 -7.01 2.17
CA LEU A 8 -0.66 -8.30 2.76
C LEU A 8 -1.09 -9.48 1.88
N SER A 9 -2.12 -9.34 1.05
CA SER A 9 -2.49 -10.39 0.11
C SER A 9 -1.42 -10.64 -0.97
N LEU A 10 -0.54 -9.69 -1.27
CA LEU A 10 0.51 -9.85 -2.28
C LEU A 10 1.52 -10.96 -1.94
N PRO A 11 2.13 -11.03 -0.75
CA PRO A 11 2.98 -12.16 -0.37
C PRO A 11 2.25 -13.51 -0.42
N MET A 12 0.97 -13.55 -0.04
CA MET A 12 0.15 -14.76 -0.11
C MET A 12 -0.17 -15.15 -1.56
N ALA A 13 -0.48 -14.19 -2.42
CA ALA A 13 -0.71 -14.42 -3.84
C ALA A 13 0.54 -14.92 -4.57
N ALA A 14 1.74 -14.54 -4.11
CA ALA A 14 2.98 -14.99 -4.69
C ALA A 14 3.17 -16.51 -4.59
N VAL A 15 2.63 -17.15 -3.56
CA VAL A 15 2.79 -18.58 -3.25
C VAL A 15 1.53 -19.42 -3.49
N SER A 16 0.46 -18.84 -3.98
CA SER A 16 -0.80 -19.53 -4.19
C SER A 16 -1.48 -19.11 -5.50
N ASN A 17 -2.33 -19.99 -6.02
CA ASN A 17 -3.25 -19.66 -7.12
C ASN A 17 -4.62 -19.21 -6.59
N ALA A 18 -4.70 -18.78 -5.32
CA ALA A 18 -5.96 -18.36 -4.72
C ALA A 18 -6.41 -17.01 -5.27
N ASN A 19 -7.70 -16.86 -5.47
CA ASN A 19 -8.32 -15.57 -5.76
C ASN A 19 -8.42 -14.76 -4.47
N PHE A 20 -8.04 -13.50 -4.56
CA PHE A 20 -8.12 -12.57 -3.42
C PHE A 20 -9.21 -11.55 -3.68
N ALA A 21 -10.04 -11.33 -2.66
CA ALA A 21 -11.01 -10.25 -2.67
C ALA A 21 -10.58 -9.17 -1.67
N CYS A 22 -10.65 -7.92 -2.08
CA CYS A 22 -10.46 -6.78 -1.19
C CYS A 22 -11.75 -5.97 -1.09
N GLY A 23 -12.06 -5.51 0.13
CA GLY A 23 -13.26 -4.71 0.37
C GLY A 23 -13.19 -3.35 -0.32
N TRP A 24 -14.35 -2.84 -0.76
CA TRP A 24 -14.48 -1.53 -1.39
C TRP A 24 -14.01 -0.39 -0.47
N TYR A 25 -14.43 -0.43 0.79
CA TYR A 25 -14.09 0.61 1.76
C TYR A 25 -12.84 0.26 2.59
N ASN A 26 -12.00 1.25 2.84
CA ASN A 26 -10.78 1.10 3.64
C ASN A 26 -11.03 0.59 5.08
N ASN A 27 -12.19 0.88 5.66
CA ASN A 27 -12.59 0.41 6.99
C ASN A 27 -13.09 -1.04 7.02
N LEU A 28 -13.46 -1.62 5.87
CA LEU A 28 -13.87 -3.02 5.76
C LEU A 28 -12.68 -3.98 5.54
N LYS A 29 -11.48 -3.44 5.48
CA LYS A 29 -10.24 -4.20 5.23
C LYS A 29 -9.76 -5.02 6.43
N ALA A 30 -10.33 -4.80 7.61
CA ALA A 30 -10.06 -5.58 8.81
C ALA A 30 -11.39 -6.00 9.43
N PHE A 31 -11.50 -7.30 9.75
CA PHE A 31 -12.59 -7.74 10.60
C PHE A 31 -12.43 -7.10 11.98
N SER A 32 -13.44 -6.37 12.41
CA SER A 32 -13.50 -5.77 13.74
C SER A 32 -14.96 -5.74 14.20
N GLU A 33 -15.22 -6.21 15.39
CA GLU A 33 -16.56 -6.12 16.00
C GLU A 33 -17.05 -4.67 16.07
N MET A 34 -16.14 -3.71 16.18
CA MET A 34 -16.48 -2.28 16.18
C MET A 34 -17.18 -1.83 14.89
N ASN A 35 -16.92 -2.50 13.75
CA ASN A 35 -17.56 -2.18 12.48
C ASN A 35 -19.05 -2.57 12.44
N PHE A 36 -19.50 -3.41 13.37
CA PHE A 36 -20.89 -3.90 13.48
C PHE A 36 -21.66 -3.25 14.62
N ARG A 37 -21.02 -2.37 15.40
CA ARG A 37 -21.69 -1.58 16.43
C ARG A 37 -22.34 -0.35 15.80
N THR A 38 -23.46 0.07 16.37
CA THR A 38 -24.13 1.30 15.97
C THR A 38 -23.16 2.47 16.10
N SER A 39 -22.94 3.18 15.00
CA SER A 39 -22.04 4.34 15.01
C SER A 39 -22.64 5.46 15.85
N THR A 40 -21.95 5.86 16.91
CA THR A 40 -22.32 7.01 17.76
C THR A 40 -21.84 8.35 17.21
N GLY A 41 -21.53 8.40 15.92
CA GLY A 41 -20.91 9.54 15.27
C GLY A 41 -19.38 9.42 15.27
N GLY A 42 -18.75 9.81 14.18
CA GLY A 42 -17.30 9.73 14.03
C GLY A 42 -16.79 10.78 13.05
N ARG A 43 -15.51 11.13 13.19
CA ARG A 43 -14.82 11.98 12.22
C ARG A 43 -14.77 11.25 10.88
N ARG A 44 -15.05 11.94 9.78
CA ARG A 44 -14.91 11.38 8.43
C ARG A 44 -13.52 10.75 8.28
N PRO A 45 -13.42 9.54 7.69
CA PRO A 45 -12.13 8.93 7.38
C PRO A 45 -11.28 9.91 6.57
N ARG A 46 -9.99 9.98 6.90
CA ARG A 46 -9.07 10.80 6.10
C ARG A 46 -8.83 10.12 4.76
N LYS A 47 -8.87 10.90 3.69
CA LYS A 47 -8.59 10.44 2.33
C LYS A 47 -7.16 9.90 2.23
N ARG A 48 -7.01 8.78 1.52
CA ARG A 48 -5.72 8.09 1.38
C ARG A 48 -5.37 7.85 -0.07
N TYR A 49 -4.08 7.85 -0.32
CA TYR A 49 -3.43 7.51 -1.57
C TYR A 49 -2.67 6.20 -1.39
N THR A 50 -2.89 5.22 -2.26
CA THR A 50 -2.15 3.94 -2.21
C THR A 50 -0.86 4.06 -2.99
N SER A 51 0.26 3.90 -2.31
CA SER A 51 1.59 3.88 -2.90
C SER A 51 2.06 2.44 -3.11
N GLY A 52 2.17 2.02 -4.36
CA GLY A 52 2.80 0.76 -4.75
C GLY A 52 4.30 0.74 -4.41
N PRO A 53 5.08 1.80 -4.68
CA PRO A 53 6.48 1.88 -4.29
C PRO A 53 6.71 1.73 -2.79
N LEU A 54 5.86 2.29 -1.94
CA LEU A 54 5.96 2.16 -0.48
C LEU A 54 5.23 0.94 0.08
N MET A 55 4.47 0.23 -0.76
CA MET A 55 3.60 -0.87 -0.33
C MET A 55 2.72 -0.48 0.86
N SER A 56 2.16 0.74 0.82
CA SER A 56 1.38 1.33 1.91
C SER A 56 0.37 2.36 1.38
N SER A 57 -0.53 2.79 2.27
CA SER A 57 -1.47 3.88 1.98
C SER A 57 -1.09 5.12 2.78
N LEU A 58 -0.84 6.20 2.08
CA LEU A 58 -0.47 7.50 2.62
C LEU A 58 -1.71 8.37 2.85
N LEU A 59 -1.63 9.30 3.79
CA LEU A 59 -2.63 10.36 3.90
C LEU A 59 -2.48 11.34 2.74
N LEU A 60 -3.58 11.68 2.08
CA LEU A 60 -3.55 12.67 1.01
C LEU A 60 -3.06 14.02 1.54
N LEU A 61 -3.64 14.45 2.65
CA LEU A 61 -3.17 15.54 3.47
C LEU A 61 -2.90 15.02 4.90
N PRO A 62 -1.72 15.27 5.48
CA PRO A 62 -0.62 16.11 4.98
C PRO A 62 0.47 15.38 4.18
N GLU A 63 0.49 14.01 4.08
CA GLU A 63 1.67 13.26 3.66
C GLU A 63 2.01 13.47 2.18
N ILE A 64 1.08 13.21 1.26
CA ILE A 64 1.31 13.42 -0.18
C ILE A 64 1.66 14.88 -0.48
N ALA A 65 0.96 15.82 0.15
CA ALA A 65 1.24 17.25 -0.04
C ALA A 65 2.66 17.64 0.42
N THR A 66 3.13 17.05 1.54
CA THR A 66 4.49 17.30 2.05
C THR A 66 5.55 16.65 1.16
N LEU A 67 5.35 15.39 0.77
CA LEU A 67 6.26 14.67 -0.14
C LEU A 67 6.38 15.38 -1.50
N ASN A 68 5.29 15.96 -2.00
CA ASN A 68 5.33 16.78 -3.21
C ASN A 68 6.19 18.05 -3.03
N LYS A 69 6.06 18.76 -1.90
CA LYS A 69 6.89 19.94 -1.59
C LYS A 69 8.38 19.60 -1.40
N MET A 70 8.69 18.37 -1.05
CA MET A 70 10.05 17.87 -0.85
C MET A 70 10.65 17.25 -2.12
N ASP A 71 9.96 17.31 -3.26
CA ASP A 71 10.33 16.65 -4.52
C ASP A 71 10.52 15.13 -4.40
N LEU A 72 9.81 14.51 -3.45
CA LEU A 72 9.82 13.07 -3.21
C LEU A 72 8.59 12.35 -3.80
N LEU A 73 7.64 13.08 -4.36
CA LEU A 73 6.43 12.50 -4.94
C LEU A 73 6.73 11.42 -6.00
N PRO A 74 7.67 11.60 -6.95
CA PRO A 74 7.97 10.59 -7.96
C PRO A 74 8.46 9.26 -7.40
N GLN A 75 9.02 9.24 -6.18
CA GLN A 75 9.54 8.04 -5.53
C GLN A 75 8.44 7.22 -4.82
N VAL A 76 7.29 7.84 -4.55
CA VAL A 76 6.19 7.23 -3.82
C VAL A 76 4.92 7.09 -4.67
N GLU A 77 4.91 7.71 -5.83
CA GLU A 77 3.76 7.70 -6.72
C GLU A 77 3.61 6.34 -7.42
N SER A 78 2.37 5.84 -7.47
CA SER A 78 2.01 4.67 -8.27
C SER A 78 1.61 5.11 -9.67
N GLU A 79 1.89 4.32 -10.68
CA GLU A 79 1.27 4.52 -11.99
C GLU A 79 -0.25 4.35 -11.87
N SER A 80 -0.99 5.42 -12.18
CA SER A 80 -2.44 5.44 -12.04
C SER A 80 -3.06 6.51 -12.92
N PRO A 81 -4.23 6.24 -13.53
CA PRO A 81 -4.96 7.23 -14.31
C PRO A 81 -5.46 8.42 -13.47
N PHE A 82 -5.40 8.30 -12.13
CA PHE A 82 -5.86 9.34 -11.19
C PHE A 82 -4.75 10.31 -10.76
N ASN A 83 -3.51 10.13 -11.23
CA ASN A 83 -2.37 10.96 -10.82
C ASN A 83 -2.49 12.42 -11.25
N ASN A 84 -3.26 12.71 -12.29
CA ASN A 84 -3.56 14.07 -12.73
C ASN A 84 -4.24 14.91 -11.64
N ILE A 85 -4.93 14.28 -10.69
CA ILE A 85 -5.63 14.96 -9.58
C ILE A 85 -4.63 15.41 -8.50
N ILE A 86 -3.50 14.70 -8.37
CA ILE A 86 -2.47 15.04 -7.38
C ILE A 86 -1.32 15.87 -7.97
N ARG A 87 -1.32 16.11 -9.28
CA ARG A 87 -0.31 16.90 -10.00
C ARG A 87 -0.96 18.01 -10.82
N PRO A 88 -0.29 19.17 -11.03
CA PRO A 88 0.93 19.64 -10.34
C PRO A 88 0.63 20.15 -8.93
N ILE A 89 -0.64 20.47 -8.65
CA ILE A 89 -1.12 20.97 -7.35
C ILE A 89 -2.18 20.01 -6.85
N LEU A 90 -1.95 19.47 -5.64
CA LEU A 90 -2.89 18.56 -5.00
C LEU A 90 -4.27 19.22 -4.86
N ASN A 91 -5.26 18.66 -5.54
CA ASN A 91 -6.66 19.06 -5.40
C ASN A 91 -7.41 18.08 -4.49
N ASP A 92 -7.42 18.37 -3.18
CA ASP A 92 -8.11 17.54 -2.20
C ASP A 92 -9.62 17.44 -2.43
N ALA A 93 -10.23 18.45 -3.02
CA ALA A 93 -11.66 18.44 -3.31
C ALA A 93 -12.01 17.41 -4.41
N GLU A 94 -11.17 17.25 -5.42
CA GLU A 94 -11.38 16.30 -6.51
C GLU A 94 -11.02 14.86 -6.09
N TRP A 95 -10.12 14.66 -5.14
CA TRP A 95 -9.81 13.32 -4.63
C TRP A 95 -10.92 12.84 -3.69
N THR A 96 -11.94 12.23 -4.24
CA THR A 96 -13.08 11.68 -3.47
C THR A 96 -12.74 10.34 -2.83
N ASP A 97 -13.59 9.85 -1.94
CA ASP A 97 -13.45 8.51 -1.36
C ASP A 97 -13.56 7.42 -2.45
N GLU A 98 -14.40 7.64 -3.45
CA GLU A 98 -14.54 6.76 -4.62
C GLU A 98 -13.25 6.69 -5.42
N ILE A 99 -12.65 7.83 -5.76
CA ILE A 99 -11.35 7.88 -6.45
C ILE A 99 -10.27 7.18 -5.62
N SER A 100 -10.25 7.38 -4.31
CA SER A 100 -9.32 6.68 -3.41
C SER A 100 -9.47 5.16 -3.51
N CYS A 101 -10.71 4.65 -3.58
CA CYS A 101 -10.99 3.23 -3.73
C CYS A 101 -10.58 2.71 -5.12
N LEU A 102 -10.96 3.40 -6.19
CA LEU A 102 -10.60 3.04 -7.56
C LEU A 102 -9.08 3.03 -7.77
N HIS A 103 -8.39 4.06 -7.27
CA HIS A 103 -6.94 4.13 -7.29
C HIS A 103 -6.30 2.95 -6.54
N ASN A 104 -6.78 2.64 -5.33
CA ASN A 104 -6.29 1.49 -4.57
C ASN A 104 -6.44 0.17 -5.34
N TRP A 105 -7.59 -0.05 -5.97
CA TRP A 105 -7.83 -1.24 -6.77
C TRP A 105 -6.94 -1.30 -8.00
N HIS A 106 -6.77 -0.16 -8.67
CA HIS A 106 -5.88 -0.06 -9.82
C HIS A 106 -4.45 -0.47 -9.43
N VAL A 107 -3.90 0.10 -8.36
CA VAL A 107 -2.54 -0.18 -7.90
C VAL A 107 -2.37 -1.65 -7.51
N ILE A 108 -3.31 -2.22 -6.72
CA ILE A 108 -3.24 -3.63 -6.32
C ILE A 108 -3.31 -4.55 -7.54
N ASN A 109 -4.23 -4.28 -8.48
CA ASN A 109 -4.39 -5.09 -9.68
C ASN A 109 -3.14 -5.02 -10.57
N SER A 110 -2.51 -3.85 -10.70
CA SER A 110 -1.25 -3.71 -11.44
C SER A 110 -0.12 -4.52 -10.80
N LEU A 111 0.02 -4.43 -9.47
CA LEU A 111 1.02 -5.22 -8.73
C LEU A 111 0.80 -6.74 -8.86
N LEU A 112 -0.46 -7.19 -8.83
CA LEU A 112 -0.79 -8.60 -9.01
C LEU A 112 -0.44 -9.07 -10.42
N LYS A 113 -0.79 -8.31 -11.46
CA LYS A 113 -0.46 -8.62 -12.85
C LYS A 113 1.05 -8.68 -13.09
N GLU A 114 1.80 -7.72 -12.56
CA GLU A 114 3.25 -7.71 -12.65
C GLU A 114 3.86 -8.94 -11.95
N MET A 115 3.35 -9.31 -10.79
CA MET A 115 3.78 -10.49 -10.06
C MET A 115 3.44 -11.79 -10.81
N GLU A 116 2.22 -11.92 -11.34
CA GLU A 116 1.78 -13.08 -12.11
C GLU A 116 2.64 -13.28 -13.37
N SER A 117 3.06 -12.19 -14.01
CA SER A 117 3.95 -12.23 -15.18
C SER A 117 5.33 -12.83 -14.90
N GLN A 118 5.73 -12.95 -13.64
CA GLN A 118 7.02 -13.56 -13.25
C GLN A 118 7.04 -15.09 -13.43
N GLY A 119 5.89 -15.71 -13.68
CA GLY A 119 5.76 -17.14 -13.96
C GLY A 119 5.84 -18.02 -12.72
N SER A 120 7.04 -18.47 -12.31
CA SER A 120 7.21 -19.41 -11.19
C SER A 120 6.99 -18.78 -9.82
N TYR A 121 6.63 -19.60 -8.84
CA TYR A 121 6.50 -19.15 -7.44
C TYR A 121 7.79 -18.54 -6.88
N ALA A 122 8.94 -19.11 -7.20
CA ALA A 122 10.23 -18.57 -6.78
C ALA A 122 10.43 -17.15 -7.33
N ASN A 123 10.19 -16.95 -8.63
CA ASN A 123 10.31 -15.61 -9.25
C ASN A 123 9.30 -14.60 -8.68
N ARG A 124 8.07 -15.05 -8.38
CA ARG A 124 7.05 -14.19 -7.74
C ARG A 124 7.49 -13.75 -6.35
N LEU A 125 8.07 -14.67 -5.58
CA LEU A 125 8.64 -14.35 -4.26
C LEU A 125 9.83 -13.40 -4.38
N ASP A 126 10.70 -13.59 -5.38
CA ASP A 126 11.81 -12.65 -5.65
C ASP A 126 11.29 -11.26 -6.02
N TYR A 127 10.28 -11.19 -6.88
CA TYR A 127 9.64 -9.93 -7.24
C TYR A 127 9.12 -9.19 -6.01
N ILE A 128 8.34 -9.86 -5.14
CA ILE A 128 7.79 -9.24 -3.91
C ILE A 128 8.91 -8.85 -2.94
N THR A 129 9.91 -9.71 -2.74
CA THR A 129 11.06 -9.43 -1.88
C THR A 129 11.79 -8.16 -2.34
N ASN A 130 12.07 -8.06 -3.64
CA ASN A 130 12.73 -6.89 -4.21
C ASN A 130 11.89 -5.60 -4.05
N ARG A 131 10.57 -5.69 -4.20
CA ARG A 131 9.67 -4.55 -3.95
C ARG A 131 9.69 -4.11 -2.49
N ILE A 132 9.68 -5.04 -1.55
CA ILE A 132 9.77 -4.75 -0.11
C ILE A 132 11.10 -4.07 0.23
N VAL A 133 12.21 -4.56 -0.31
CA VAL A 133 13.54 -3.97 -0.10
C VAL A 133 13.58 -2.52 -0.65
N ARG A 134 13.07 -2.31 -1.87
CA ARG A 134 12.99 -0.95 -2.46
C ARG A 134 12.08 -0.03 -1.65
N ALA A 135 10.95 -0.53 -1.16
CA ALA A 135 10.07 0.24 -0.30
C ALA A 135 10.78 0.65 0.99
N SER A 136 11.52 -0.26 1.64
CA SER A 136 12.30 0.02 2.86
C SER A 136 13.33 1.11 2.61
N GLU A 137 14.00 1.09 1.47
CA GLU A 137 14.96 2.13 1.07
C GLU A 137 14.28 3.49 0.86
N THR A 138 13.12 3.51 0.22
CA THR A 138 12.35 4.75 0.04
C THR A 138 11.91 5.32 1.39
N TYR A 139 11.48 4.49 2.33
CA TYR A 139 11.19 4.93 3.71
C TYR A 139 12.43 5.52 4.39
N ARG A 140 13.61 4.92 4.20
CA ARG A 140 14.87 5.45 4.74
C ARG A 140 15.15 6.85 4.19
N ILE A 141 15.03 7.05 2.88
CA ILE A 141 15.23 8.34 2.22
C ILE A 141 14.25 9.40 2.78
N ILE A 142 12.98 9.06 2.93
CA ILE A 142 11.97 9.98 3.48
C ILE A 142 12.36 10.41 4.90
N ASN A 143 12.77 9.46 5.74
CA ASN A 143 13.18 9.73 7.12
C ASN A 143 14.45 10.58 7.18
N GLU A 144 15.44 10.33 6.33
CA GLU A 144 16.68 11.12 6.24
C GLU A 144 16.45 12.56 5.77
N ARG A 145 15.39 12.79 4.99
CA ARG A 145 14.92 14.13 4.65
C ARG A 145 14.13 14.80 5.79
N GLY A 146 14.03 14.16 6.96
CA GLY A 146 13.40 14.70 8.15
C GLY A 146 11.87 14.60 8.17
N PHE A 147 11.26 13.82 7.29
CA PHE A 147 9.80 13.66 7.27
C PHE A 147 9.38 12.31 7.86
N GLN A 148 8.58 12.36 8.91
CA GLN A 148 7.97 11.17 9.53
C GLN A 148 6.54 10.98 9.06
N LEU A 149 6.27 9.82 8.49
CA LEU A 149 4.93 9.40 8.10
C LEU A 149 4.11 8.97 9.34
N ASP A 150 2.80 9.10 9.25
CA ASP A 150 1.85 8.56 10.25
C ASP A 150 2.11 7.07 10.50
N ALA A 151 1.89 6.61 11.74
CA ALA A 151 2.11 5.21 12.10
C ALA A 151 1.38 4.20 11.19
N LYS A 152 0.22 4.59 10.63
CA LYS A 152 -0.54 3.77 9.67
C LYS A 152 0.03 3.82 8.25
N SER A 153 0.83 4.82 7.92
CA SER A 153 1.49 4.99 6.63
C SER A 153 2.92 4.44 6.62
N GLY A 154 3.53 4.29 7.80
CA GLY A 154 4.92 3.84 7.96
C GLY A 154 5.19 2.40 7.53
N GLY A 155 6.46 2.07 7.31
CA GLY A 155 6.95 0.80 6.76
C GLY A 155 7.13 -0.35 7.76
N SER A 156 6.64 -0.25 9.01
CA SER A 156 6.88 -1.26 10.07
C SER A 156 6.47 -2.70 9.72
N HIS A 157 5.55 -2.87 8.78
CA HIS A 157 5.09 -4.19 8.31
C HIS A 157 6.08 -4.88 7.38
N LEU A 158 6.98 -4.15 6.71
CA LEU A 158 7.86 -4.68 5.67
C LEU A 158 8.83 -5.72 6.22
N ASN A 159 9.41 -5.48 7.40
CA ASN A 159 10.31 -6.43 8.04
C ASN A 159 9.60 -7.74 8.41
N ALA A 160 8.36 -7.66 8.89
CA ALA A 160 7.58 -8.85 9.21
C ALA A 160 7.26 -9.66 7.93
N TRP A 161 7.01 -8.99 6.81
CA TRP A 161 6.80 -9.67 5.53
C TRP A 161 8.07 -10.33 5.00
N LEU A 162 9.23 -9.66 5.10
CA LEU A 162 10.52 -10.26 4.73
C LEU A 162 10.81 -11.50 5.56
N ALA A 163 10.61 -11.45 6.88
CA ALA A 163 10.80 -12.59 7.76
C ALA A 163 9.88 -13.75 7.37
N ALA A 164 8.59 -13.49 7.16
CA ALA A 164 7.63 -14.52 6.76
C ALA A 164 7.96 -15.14 5.39
N ILE A 165 8.43 -14.36 4.42
CA ILE A 165 8.88 -14.87 3.11
C ILE A 165 10.13 -15.75 3.28
N SER A 166 11.10 -15.33 4.10
CA SER A 166 12.31 -16.10 4.39
C SER A 166 11.99 -17.44 5.05
N ASP A 167 11.11 -17.44 6.05
CA ASP A 167 10.67 -18.66 6.74
C ASP A 167 9.95 -19.60 5.77
N PHE A 168 9.06 -19.06 4.94
CA PHE A 168 8.36 -19.85 3.92
C PHE A 168 9.34 -20.50 2.94
N ARG A 169 10.33 -19.76 2.42
CA ARG A 169 11.35 -20.30 1.51
C ARG A 169 12.12 -21.44 2.15
N THR A 170 12.54 -21.26 3.38
CA THR A 170 13.27 -22.29 4.14
C THR A 170 12.42 -23.57 4.28
N GLN A 171 11.14 -23.44 4.62
CA GLN A 171 10.23 -24.58 4.79
C GLN A 171 9.87 -25.26 3.47
N ALA A 172 9.74 -24.48 2.39
CA ALA A 172 9.39 -24.99 1.07
C ALA A 172 10.60 -25.49 0.24
N GLY A 173 11.82 -25.22 0.69
CA GLY A 173 13.04 -25.59 -0.02
C GLY A 173 13.28 -24.81 -1.33
N ILE A 174 12.86 -23.53 -1.40
CA ILE A 174 12.95 -22.67 -2.57
C ILE A 174 13.64 -21.34 -2.28
#